data_48b8084056884ac2a033cf785e1e3a71
#
_entry.id   48b8084056884ac2a033cf785e1e3a71
#
_cell.length_a   1.000
_cell.length_b   1.000
_cell.length_c   1.000
_cell.angle_alpha   90.00
_cell.angle_beta   90.00
_cell.angle_gamma   90.00
#
_symmetry.space_group_name_H-M   'P 1'
#
loop_
_entity.id
_entity.type
_entity.pdbx_description
1 polymer ?
#
loop_
_entity_poly.entity_id
_entity_poly.type
_entity_poly.pdbx_seq_one_letter_code
_entity_poly.pdbx_strand_id
1 'polypeptide(L)'
;ADTALRGDWWTLYDDPELDALIARLNADNQNLASAEAKYRQAQALVRGARASFFPTLGLNTGVTRAGQGGGDSTIGTTGGVSVSGANASTVSKSYEASLGVSWELDLWGKLRRQLESENAGLDASAADLAAVRLSQQSELVQNYLQLRVLDQQQRLLNETVAAYKQAYRIAENQYKAGIVPRSDVTQALTQLKGTEAEAVDLEYQRAQLEHAIAVLVGVA
;
A
#
# COMPACT_ATOMS: atom_id res chain seq x y z
N ALA A 1 -5.79 -11.80 28.97
CA ALA A 1 -5.93 -11.25 27.64
C ALA A 1 -5.70 -9.75 27.73
N ASP A 2 -4.61 -9.28 27.18
CA ASP A 2 -4.18 -7.89 27.26
C ASP A 2 -4.90 -7.09 26.16
N THR A 3 -6.19 -6.83 26.39
CA THR A 3 -7.05 -6.07 25.48
C THR A 3 -6.81 -4.56 25.54
N ALA A 4 -5.87 -4.12 26.34
CA ALA A 4 -5.44 -2.75 26.42
C ALA A 4 -4.19 -2.55 25.56
N LEU A 5 -4.30 -2.74 24.24
CA LEU A 5 -3.50 -2.01 23.28
C LEU A 5 -3.92 -0.54 23.42
N ARG A 6 -3.29 0.07 24.34
CA ARG A 6 -3.49 1.40 24.84
C ARG A 6 -3.15 2.32 23.70
N GLY A 7 -4.16 3.03 23.24
CA GLY A 7 -4.09 3.91 22.10
C GLY A 7 -2.80 4.66 22.08
N ASP A 8 -2.60 5.68 22.69
CA ASP A 8 -1.53 6.67 22.47
C ASP A 8 -0.23 6.36 23.25
N TRP A 9 0.35 5.15 23.03
CA TRP A 9 1.55 4.67 23.74
C TRP A 9 2.79 5.57 23.55
N TRP A 10 2.86 6.31 22.42
CA TRP A 10 3.96 7.24 22.11
C TRP A 10 3.94 8.50 22.99
N THR A 11 2.83 8.81 23.65
CA THR A 11 2.74 9.95 24.58
C THR A 11 3.69 9.80 25.78
N LEU A 12 4.24 8.59 26.00
CA LEU A 12 5.30 8.38 26.99
C LEU A 12 6.57 9.21 26.73
N TYR A 13 6.78 9.66 25.48
CA TYR A 13 7.94 10.47 25.11
C TYR A 13 7.75 11.96 25.35
N ASP A 14 6.52 12.40 25.64
CA ASP A 14 6.15 13.81 25.92
C ASP A 14 6.72 14.81 24.91
N ASP A 15 6.61 14.45 23.63
CA ASP A 15 7.14 15.23 22.49
C ASP A 15 5.99 15.64 21.55
N PRO A 16 5.61 16.94 21.54
CA PRO A 16 4.50 17.42 20.72
C PRO A 16 4.77 17.33 19.20
N GLU A 17 6.04 17.30 18.76
CA GLU A 17 6.40 17.14 17.36
C GLU A 17 6.13 15.69 16.91
N LEU A 18 6.48 14.72 17.76
CA LEU A 18 6.16 13.31 17.53
C LEU A 18 4.64 13.08 17.47
N ASP A 19 3.87 13.69 18.38
CA ASP A 19 2.40 13.60 18.37
C ASP A 19 1.80 14.13 17.06
N ALA A 20 2.31 15.26 16.58
CA ALA A 20 1.87 15.83 15.30
C ALA A 20 2.19 14.93 14.10
N LEU A 21 3.37 14.29 14.09
CA LEU A 21 3.77 13.35 13.04
C LEU A 21 2.89 12.09 13.04
N ILE A 22 2.57 11.54 14.20
CA ILE A 22 1.69 10.38 14.32
C ILE A 22 0.25 10.71 13.92
N ALA A 23 -0.24 11.91 14.25
CA ALA A 23 -1.55 12.36 13.79
C ALA A 23 -1.62 12.40 12.25
N ARG A 24 -0.57 12.91 11.60
CA ARG A 24 -0.45 12.92 10.13
C ARG A 24 -0.35 11.51 9.56
N LEU A 25 0.47 10.63 10.15
CA LEU A 25 0.57 9.23 9.73
C LEU A 25 -0.79 8.54 9.75
N ASN A 26 -1.57 8.73 10.82
CA ASN A 26 -2.90 8.12 10.93
C ASN A 26 -3.89 8.65 9.87
N ALA A 27 -3.70 9.87 9.36
CA ALA A 27 -4.55 10.48 8.34
C ALA A 27 -4.13 10.13 6.90
N ASP A 28 -2.82 10.18 6.61
CA ASP A 28 -2.32 10.26 5.23
C ASP A 28 -1.50 9.04 4.79
N ASN A 29 -1.22 8.09 5.70
CA ASN A 29 -0.41 6.91 5.38
C ASN A 29 -1.12 5.97 4.41
N GLN A 30 -0.50 5.70 3.25
CA GLN A 30 -1.08 4.89 2.18
C GLN A 30 -1.18 3.39 2.54
N ASN A 31 -0.26 2.88 3.37
CA ASN A 31 -0.31 1.50 3.84
C ASN A 31 -1.51 1.31 4.77
N LEU A 32 -1.78 2.30 5.63
CA LEU A 32 -2.95 2.30 6.51
C LEU A 32 -4.24 2.40 5.70
N ALA A 33 -4.31 3.28 4.70
CA ALA A 33 -5.45 3.40 3.80
C ALA A 33 -5.74 2.08 3.04
N SER A 34 -4.68 1.37 2.61
CA SER A 34 -4.80 0.04 1.98
C SER A 34 -5.37 -1.00 2.96
N ALA A 35 -4.89 -1.02 4.22
CA ALA A 35 -5.40 -1.93 5.24
C ALA A 35 -6.87 -1.65 5.59
N GLU A 36 -7.27 -0.37 5.65
CA GLU A 36 -8.68 0.02 5.83
C GLU A 36 -9.55 -0.38 4.64
N ALA A 37 -9.03 -0.33 3.42
CA ALA A 37 -9.75 -0.80 2.24
C ALA A 37 -9.98 -2.32 2.29
N LYS A 38 -8.98 -3.10 2.74
CA LYS A 38 -9.11 -4.55 2.96
C LYS A 38 -10.16 -4.87 4.02
N TYR A 39 -10.18 -4.13 5.13
CA TYR A 39 -11.21 -4.27 6.15
C TYR A 39 -12.62 -3.98 5.61
N ARG A 40 -12.79 -2.91 4.82
CA ARG A 40 -14.05 -2.60 4.13
C ARG A 40 -14.47 -3.68 3.14
N GLN A 41 -13.49 -4.30 2.47
CA GLN A 41 -13.74 -5.46 1.59
C GLN A 41 -14.28 -6.65 2.39
N ALA A 42 -13.66 -7.00 3.53
CA ALA A 42 -14.16 -8.07 4.40
C ALA A 42 -15.59 -7.79 4.90
N GLN A 43 -15.91 -6.54 5.25
CA GLN A 43 -17.29 -6.14 5.57
C GLN A 43 -18.26 -6.38 4.40
N ALA A 44 -17.82 -6.12 3.18
CA ALA A 44 -18.66 -6.35 1.99
C ALA A 44 -18.88 -7.86 1.76
N LEU A 45 -17.89 -8.72 1.99
CA LEU A 45 -18.02 -10.18 1.90
C LEU A 45 -19.03 -10.72 2.90
N VAL A 46 -19.01 -10.25 4.15
CA VAL A 46 -20.04 -10.62 5.15
C VAL A 46 -21.44 -10.20 4.68
N ARG A 47 -21.59 -9.01 4.11
CA ARG A 47 -22.87 -8.57 3.54
C ARG A 47 -23.31 -9.45 2.38
N GLY A 48 -22.37 -9.85 1.50
CA GLY A 48 -22.61 -10.82 0.42
C GLY A 48 -23.09 -12.17 0.94
N ALA A 49 -22.41 -12.72 1.97
CA ALA A 49 -22.80 -13.97 2.59
C ALA A 49 -24.20 -13.89 3.22
N ARG A 50 -24.56 -12.77 3.85
CA ARG A 50 -25.93 -12.54 4.36
C ARG A 50 -26.96 -12.46 3.25
N ALA A 51 -26.62 -11.90 2.09
CA ALA A 51 -27.54 -11.81 0.95
C ALA A 51 -27.91 -13.21 0.41
N SER A 52 -27.04 -14.22 0.56
CA SER A 52 -27.29 -15.59 0.12
C SER A 52 -28.44 -16.28 0.88
N PHE A 53 -28.89 -15.74 1.99
CA PHE A 53 -30.11 -16.24 2.70
C PHE A 53 -31.41 -15.79 2.03
N PHE A 54 -31.37 -14.86 1.09
CA PHE A 54 -32.54 -14.31 0.42
C PHE A 54 -32.62 -14.84 -1.02
N PRO A 55 -33.88 -14.92 -1.58
CA PRO A 55 -34.05 -15.26 -2.98
C PRO A 55 -33.33 -14.27 -3.92
N THR A 56 -32.73 -14.79 -4.97
CA THR A 56 -32.21 -13.98 -6.06
C THR A 56 -33.22 -13.85 -7.19
N LEU A 57 -33.46 -12.64 -7.66
CA LEU A 57 -34.30 -12.31 -8.81
C LEU A 57 -33.43 -12.03 -10.00
N GLY A 58 -33.61 -12.81 -11.07
CA GLY A 58 -32.92 -12.61 -12.34
C GLY A 58 -33.89 -12.19 -13.43
N LEU A 59 -33.62 -11.10 -14.14
CA LEU A 59 -34.31 -10.72 -15.36
C LEU A 59 -33.37 -10.97 -16.54
N ASN A 60 -33.79 -11.89 -17.44
CA ASN A 60 -33.08 -12.15 -18.68
C ASN A 60 -33.88 -11.59 -19.84
N THR A 61 -33.24 -10.80 -20.68
CA THR A 61 -33.82 -10.30 -21.93
C THR A 61 -32.90 -10.66 -23.07
N GLY A 62 -33.49 -11.23 -24.14
CA GLY A 62 -32.75 -11.64 -25.32
C GLY A 62 -33.45 -11.21 -26.58
N VAL A 63 -32.71 -10.79 -27.61
CA VAL A 63 -33.20 -10.58 -28.95
C VAL A 63 -32.35 -11.43 -29.89
N THR A 64 -32.97 -12.40 -30.52
CA THR A 64 -32.28 -13.28 -31.45
C THR A 64 -32.84 -13.00 -32.85
N ARG A 65 -31.97 -12.78 -33.80
CA ARG A 65 -32.30 -12.68 -35.24
C ARG A 65 -31.65 -13.85 -35.95
N ALA A 66 -32.45 -14.82 -36.40
CA ALA A 66 -32.02 -15.92 -37.24
C ALA A 66 -32.39 -15.70 -38.67
N GLY A 67 -31.42 -15.72 -39.55
CA GLY A 67 -31.65 -15.68 -41.03
C GLY A 67 -31.25 -17.05 -41.59
N GLN A 68 -32.21 -17.71 -42.24
CA GLN A 68 -31.89 -18.93 -43.02
C GLN A 68 -31.66 -18.48 -44.45
N GLY A 69 -30.39 -18.59 -44.87
CA GLY A 69 -30.04 -18.38 -46.28
C GLY A 69 -30.66 -19.47 -47.13
N GLY A 70 -31.38 -19.09 -48.18
CA GLY A 70 -31.91 -20.07 -49.15
C GLY A 70 -30.74 -20.81 -49.83
N GLY A 71 -30.53 -22.08 -49.50
CA GLY A 71 -29.68 -22.94 -50.30
C GLY A 71 -30.36 -23.24 -51.62
N ASP A 72 -29.62 -23.08 -52.71
CA ASP A 72 -30.05 -23.47 -54.05
C ASP A 72 -30.19 -24.99 -54.10
N SER A 73 -31.40 -25.51 -53.96
CA SER A 73 -31.68 -26.93 -54.12
C SER A 73 -31.97 -27.18 -55.62
N THR A 74 -30.95 -27.55 -56.36
CA THR A 74 -31.08 -28.15 -57.67
C THR A 74 -31.86 -29.49 -57.58
N ILE A 75 -33.14 -29.47 -57.79
CA ILE A 75 -33.92 -30.67 -57.97
C ILE A 75 -33.71 -31.13 -59.43
N GLY A 76 -33.12 -32.36 -59.55
CA GLY A 76 -32.80 -32.97 -60.83
C GLY A 76 -34.01 -33.04 -61.78
N THR A 77 -33.77 -32.71 -63.03
CA THR A 77 -34.69 -32.76 -64.16
C THR A 77 -35.04 -34.23 -64.46
N THR A 78 -36.31 -34.56 -64.29
CA THR A 78 -36.92 -35.68 -65.02
C THR A 78 -38.13 -35.12 -65.74
N GLY A 79 -38.03 -34.93 -67.05
CA GLY A 79 -39.16 -34.55 -67.90
C GLY A 79 -39.44 -33.04 -68.09
N GLY A 80 -38.47 -32.28 -68.52
CA GLY A 80 -38.71 -31.04 -69.29
C GLY A 80 -39.42 -29.85 -68.66
N VAL A 81 -39.64 -29.77 -67.35
CA VAL A 81 -40.22 -28.59 -66.68
C VAL A 81 -39.35 -28.24 -65.47
N SER A 82 -38.61 -27.14 -65.56
CA SER A 82 -37.86 -26.56 -64.43
C SER A 82 -38.81 -25.70 -63.58
N VAL A 83 -39.15 -26.20 -62.42
CA VAL A 83 -39.82 -25.38 -61.40
C VAL A 83 -38.75 -24.76 -60.52
N SER A 84 -38.43 -23.50 -60.74
CA SER A 84 -37.61 -22.68 -59.85
C SER A 84 -38.44 -22.35 -58.61
N GLY A 85 -38.30 -23.14 -57.56
CA GLY A 85 -38.83 -22.76 -56.26
C GLY A 85 -37.95 -21.64 -55.67
N ALA A 86 -38.42 -20.43 -55.68
CA ALA A 86 -37.79 -19.34 -54.97
C ALA A 86 -37.88 -19.62 -53.47
N ASN A 87 -36.80 -20.13 -52.88
CA ASN A 87 -36.67 -20.20 -51.45
C ASN A 87 -36.55 -18.77 -50.87
N ALA A 88 -37.67 -18.23 -50.41
CA ALA A 88 -37.68 -16.98 -49.68
C ALA A 88 -36.77 -17.09 -48.47
N SER A 89 -35.74 -16.26 -48.42
CA SER A 89 -34.92 -16.11 -47.19
C SER A 89 -35.80 -15.63 -46.06
N THR A 90 -36.07 -16.52 -45.10
CA THR A 90 -36.92 -16.17 -43.96
C THR A 90 -36.02 -15.65 -42.84
N VAL A 91 -36.16 -14.40 -42.47
CA VAL A 91 -35.55 -13.78 -41.32
C VAL A 91 -36.54 -13.81 -40.16
N SER A 92 -36.29 -14.60 -39.16
CA SER A 92 -37.09 -14.60 -37.93
C SER A 92 -36.41 -13.74 -36.87
N LYS A 93 -37.21 -12.97 -36.14
CA LYS A 93 -36.80 -12.23 -34.94
C LYS A 93 -37.59 -12.82 -33.78
N SER A 94 -36.87 -13.26 -32.75
CA SER A 94 -37.49 -13.65 -31.49
C SER A 94 -37.04 -12.69 -30.38
N TYR A 95 -37.99 -12.33 -29.55
CA TYR A 95 -37.80 -11.51 -28.37
C TYR A 95 -38.12 -12.42 -27.17
N GLU A 96 -37.19 -12.49 -26.24
CA GLU A 96 -37.35 -13.28 -25.04
C GLU A 96 -37.20 -12.36 -23.82
N ALA A 97 -38.13 -12.43 -22.90
CA ALA A 97 -38.05 -11.81 -21.59
C ALA A 97 -38.47 -12.84 -20.54
N SER A 98 -37.59 -13.20 -19.62
CA SER A 98 -37.86 -14.15 -18.56
C SER A 98 -37.46 -13.59 -17.21
N LEU A 99 -38.34 -13.77 -16.21
CA LEU A 99 -38.08 -13.47 -14.83
C LEU A 99 -37.88 -14.80 -14.09
N GLY A 100 -36.70 -14.98 -13.51
CA GLY A 100 -36.36 -16.15 -12.73
C GLY A 100 -36.22 -15.82 -11.24
N VAL A 101 -36.68 -16.70 -10.37
CA VAL A 101 -36.44 -16.64 -8.93
C VAL A 101 -35.65 -17.89 -8.56
N SER A 102 -34.53 -17.69 -7.84
CA SER A 102 -33.73 -18.81 -7.30
C SER A 102 -33.52 -18.59 -5.81
N TRP A 103 -33.78 -19.63 -5.02
CA TRP A 103 -33.61 -19.62 -3.59
C TRP A 103 -33.13 -20.97 -3.05
N GLU A 104 -32.02 -20.95 -2.28
CA GLU A 104 -31.47 -22.12 -1.60
C GLU A 104 -31.84 -22.06 -0.11
N LEU A 105 -32.66 -23.02 0.34
CA LEU A 105 -33.03 -23.15 1.77
C LEU A 105 -31.86 -23.80 2.52
N ASP A 106 -31.41 -23.17 3.60
CA ASP A 106 -30.31 -23.67 4.42
C ASP A 106 -30.73 -24.74 5.43
N LEU A 107 -31.16 -25.90 4.95
CA LEU A 107 -31.63 -27.01 5.80
C LEU A 107 -30.48 -27.63 6.62
N TRP A 108 -29.27 -27.69 6.05
CA TRP A 108 -28.12 -28.36 6.65
C TRP A 108 -27.12 -27.38 7.28
N GLY A 109 -27.39 -26.10 7.27
CA GLY A 109 -26.55 -25.10 7.88
C GLY A 109 -25.32 -24.66 7.05
N LYS A 110 -25.26 -24.96 5.74
CA LYS A 110 -24.19 -24.58 4.84
C LYS A 110 -24.00 -23.05 4.80
N LEU A 111 -25.08 -22.30 4.57
CA LEU A 111 -25.04 -20.84 4.50
C LEU A 111 -24.70 -20.21 5.86
N ARG A 112 -25.17 -20.80 6.95
CA ARG A 112 -24.82 -20.39 8.33
C ARG A 112 -23.32 -20.56 8.59
N ARG A 113 -22.73 -21.69 8.21
CA ARG A 113 -21.29 -21.92 8.35
C ARG A 113 -20.48 -21.00 7.45
N GLN A 114 -20.97 -20.70 6.24
CA GLN A 114 -20.33 -19.72 5.37
C GLN A 114 -20.34 -18.32 6.00
N LEU A 115 -21.46 -17.88 6.53
CA LEU A 115 -21.55 -16.58 7.20
C LEU A 115 -20.65 -16.51 8.44
N GLU A 116 -20.56 -17.59 9.21
CA GLU A 116 -19.64 -17.68 10.35
C GLU A 116 -18.18 -17.56 9.92
N SER A 117 -17.80 -18.22 8.83
CA SER A 117 -16.46 -18.11 8.22
C SER A 117 -16.15 -16.68 7.81
N GLU A 118 -17.09 -16.01 7.12
CA GLU A 118 -16.89 -14.60 6.69
C GLU A 118 -16.80 -13.64 7.88
N ASN A 119 -17.57 -13.87 8.96
CA ASN A 119 -17.47 -13.08 10.19
C ASN A 119 -16.09 -13.27 10.86
N ALA A 120 -15.61 -14.51 10.96
CA ALA A 120 -14.26 -14.77 11.48
C ALA A 120 -13.18 -14.11 10.61
N GLY A 121 -13.36 -14.10 9.29
CA GLY A 121 -12.48 -13.38 8.34
C GLY A 121 -12.52 -11.86 8.55
N LEU A 122 -13.68 -11.30 8.87
CA LEU A 122 -13.82 -9.88 9.20
C LEU A 122 -13.07 -9.54 10.50
N ASP A 123 -13.20 -10.38 11.55
CA ASP A 123 -12.50 -10.19 12.81
C ASP A 123 -10.98 -10.29 12.63
N ALA A 124 -10.51 -11.23 11.80
CA ALA A 124 -9.10 -11.33 11.43
C ALA A 124 -8.61 -10.06 10.71
N SER A 125 -9.37 -9.55 9.73
CA SER A 125 -9.03 -8.33 9.01
C SER A 125 -9.02 -7.07 9.91
N ALA A 126 -9.87 -7.04 10.95
CA ALA A 126 -9.84 -5.97 11.96
C ALA A 126 -8.56 -6.03 12.81
N ALA A 127 -8.12 -7.23 13.20
CA ALA A 127 -6.86 -7.42 13.91
C ALA A 127 -5.65 -7.07 13.05
N ASP A 128 -5.66 -7.42 11.76
CA ASP A 128 -4.62 -7.07 10.80
C ASP A 128 -4.50 -5.55 10.63
N LEU A 129 -5.62 -4.84 10.53
CA LEU A 129 -5.63 -3.37 10.47
C LEU A 129 -4.99 -2.76 11.73
N ALA A 130 -5.31 -3.28 12.91
CA ALA A 130 -4.71 -2.81 14.17
C ALA A 130 -3.20 -3.09 14.20
N ALA A 131 -2.76 -4.26 13.73
CA ALA A 131 -1.37 -4.63 13.64
C ALA A 131 -0.58 -3.74 12.66
N VAL A 132 -1.14 -3.46 11.48
CA VAL A 132 -0.54 -2.54 10.50
C VAL A 132 -0.41 -1.14 11.11
N ARG A 133 -1.45 -0.63 11.77
CA ARG A 133 -1.40 0.68 12.44
C ARG A 133 -0.28 0.74 13.47
N LEU A 134 -0.20 -0.24 14.36
CA LEU A 134 0.86 -0.30 15.36
C LEU A 134 2.26 -0.39 14.75
N SER A 135 2.42 -1.19 13.69
CA SER A 135 3.70 -1.33 12.98
C SER A 135 4.16 -0.01 12.37
N GLN A 136 3.26 0.71 11.66
CA GLN A 136 3.59 1.99 11.02
C GLN A 136 3.90 3.08 12.07
N GLN A 137 3.16 3.11 13.17
CA GLN A 137 3.45 4.02 14.30
C GLN A 137 4.80 3.71 14.93
N SER A 138 5.12 2.43 15.16
CA SER A 138 6.41 2.01 15.74
C SER A 138 7.58 2.37 14.83
N GLU A 139 7.44 2.18 13.53
CA GLU A 139 8.44 2.54 12.53
C GLU A 139 8.68 4.06 12.50
N LEU A 140 7.62 4.86 12.55
CA LEU A 140 7.73 6.31 12.64
C LEU A 140 8.48 6.74 13.90
N VAL A 141 8.12 6.20 15.06
CA VAL A 141 8.77 6.54 16.34
C VAL A 141 10.25 6.17 16.31
N GLN A 142 10.60 5.00 15.78
CA GLN A 142 12.00 4.58 15.64
C GLN A 142 12.79 5.53 14.75
N ASN A 143 12.29 5.85 13.56
CA ASN A 143 12.95 6.75 12.62
C ASN A 143 13.10 8.16 13.22
N TYR A 144 12.08 8.66 13.91
CA TYR A 144 12.11 9.95 14.57
C TYR A 144 13.17 10.01 15.70
N LEU A 145 13.20 9.01 16.57
CA LEU A 145 14.18 8.96 17.67
C LEU A 145 15.62 8.81 17.14
N GLN A 146 15.81 8.00 16.08
CA GLN A 146 17.11 7.90 15.40
C GLN A 146 17.53 9.24 14.80
N LEU A 147 16.61 9.95 14.15
CA LEU A 147 16.87 11.28 13.60
C LEU A 147 17.31 12.26 14.69
N ARG A 148 16.65 12.25 15.85
CA ARG A 148 17.04 13.08 17.00
C ARG A 148 18.46 12.76 17.52
N VAL A 149 18.83 11.48 17.52
CA VAL A 149 20.19 11.05 17.88
C VAL A 149 21.20 11.57 16.86
N LEU A 150 20.92 11.42 15.56
CA LEU A 150 21.80 11.95 14.51
C LEU A 150 21.95 13.47 14.58
N ASP A 151 20.89 14.22 14.90
CA ASP A 151 20.94 15.67 15.12
C ASP A 151 21.92 16.06 16.24
N GLN A 152 21.94 15.30 17.33
CA GLN A 152 22.89 15.53 18.43
C GLN A 152 24.35 15.17 18.01
N GLN A 153 24.50 14.04 17.30
CA GLN A 153 25.81 13.64 16.79
C GLN A 153 26.35 14.66 15.79
N GLN A 154 25.51 15.19 14.91
CA GLN A 154 25.89 16.22 13.95
C GLN A 154 26.39 17.50 14.63
N ARG A 155 25.72 17.94 15.70
CA ARG A 155 26.18 19.10 16.49
C ARG A 155 27.55 18.87 17.09
N LEU A 156 27.72 17.72 17.76
CA LEU A 156 29.02 17.36 18.37
C LEU A 156 30.12 17.27 17.32
N LEU A 157 29.82 16.66 16.18
CA LEU A 157 30.80 16.48 15.10
C LEU A 157 31.20 17.82 14.48
N ASN A 158 30.28 18.74 14.29
CA ASN A 158 30.53 20.11 13.82
C ASN A 158 31.43 20.89 14.81
N GLU A 159 31.21 20.76 16.10
CA GLU A 159 32.08 21.34 17.14
C GLU A 159 33.48 20.72 17.08
N THR A 160 33.57 19.39 16.89
CA THR A 160 34.82 18.66 16.75
C THR A 160 35.61 19.11 15.51
N VAL A 161 34.94 19.27 14.36
CA VAL A 161 35.55 19.80 13.14
C VAL A 161 36.12 21.21 13.38
N ALA A 162 35.38 22.07 14.09
CA ALA A 162 35.87 23.40 14.43
C ALA A 162 37.11 23.36 15.31
N ALA A 163 37.15 22.47 16.30
CA ALA A 163 38.33 22.26 17.16
C ALA A 163 39.55 21.73 16.36
N TYR A 164 39.36 20.73 15.53
CA TYR A 164 40.46 20.22 14.67
C TYR A 164 40.92 21.23 13.63
N LYS A 165 40.06 22.07 13.11
CA LYS A 165 40.44 23.21 12.24
C LYS A 165 41.35 24.18 12.93
N GLN A 166 41.09 24.46 14.21
CA GLN A 166 41.96 25.29 15.02
C GLN A 166 43.30 24.58 15.34
N ALA A 167 43.29 23.31 15.73
CA ALA A 167 44.45 22.51 15.98
C ALA A 167 45.39 22.46 14.71
N TYR A 168 44.80 22.23 13.55
CA TYR A 168 45.53 22.28 12.28
C TYR A 168 46.22 23.64 12.04
N ARG A 169 45.49 24.76 12.27
CA ARG A 169 46.10 26.10 12.13
C ARG A 169 47.23 26.33 13.10
N ILE A 170 47.14 25.85 14.33
CA ILE A 170 48.23 25.95 15.32
C ILE A 170 49.42 25.14 14.83
N ALA A 171 49.26 23.89 14.43
CA ALA A 171 50.34 23.05 13.89
C ALA A 171 51.02 23.66 12.66
N GLU A 172 50.20 24.23 11.76
CA GLU A 172 50.70 24.93 10.57
C GLU A 172 51.58 26.16 10.92
N ASN A 173 51.15 26.98 11.89
CA ASN A 173 51.86 28.13 12.38
C ASN A 173 53.18 27.71 13.09
N GLN A 174 53.17 26.65 13.90
CA GLN A 174 54.36 26.12 14.57
C GLN A 174 55.36 25.54 13.56
N TYR A 175 54.89 24.89 12.50
CA TYR A 175 55.75 24.43 11.43
C TYR A 175 56.41 25.59 10.67
N LYS A 176 55.64 26.65 10.34
CA LYS A 176 56.18 27.86 9.72
C LYS A 176 57.26 28.56 10.59
N ALA A 177 57.11 28.43 11.91
CA ALA A 177 58.09 28.92 12.88
C ALA A 177 59.28 27.97 13.12
N GLY A 178 59.31 26.80 12.46
CA GLY A 178 60.37 25.77 12.63
C GLY A 178 60.34 24.99 13.94
N ILE A 179 59.19 25.04 14.68
CA ILE A 179 59.04 24.42 16.01
C ILE A 179 58.68 22.95 15.91
N VAL A 180 57.80 22.57 14.93
CA VAL A 180 57.33 21.19 14.74
C VAL A 180 57.68 20.68 13.34
N PRO A 181 57.80 19.35 13.16
CA PRO A 181 58.03 18.76 11.84
C PRO A 181 56.74 18.75 10.99
N ARG A 182 56.91 18.61 9.68
CA ARG A 182 55.78 18.56 8.72
C ARG A 182 54.85 17.38 8.95
N SER A 183 55.31 16.29 9.57
CA SER A 183 54.51 15.14 9.94
C SER A 183 53.34 15.52 10.82
N ASP A 184 53.55 16.43 11.80
CA ASP A 184 52.54 16.85 12.74
C ASP A 184 51.43 17.65 12.07
N VAL A 185 51.80 18.52 11.11
CA VAL A 185 50.82 19.24 10.27
C VAL A 185 49.99 18.26 9.43
N THR A 186 50.66 17.25 8.84
CA THR A 186 49.97 16.24 8.00
C THR A 186 49.04 15.40 8.85
N GLN A 187 49.42 15.03 10.07
CA GLN A 187 48.59 14.29 11.00
C GLN A 187 47.36 15.10 11.41
N ALA A 188 47.54 16.38 11.76
CA ALA A 188 46.41 17.27 12.11
C ALA A 188 45.49 17.48 10.92
N LEU A 189 46.03 17.59 9.69
CA LEU A 189 45.21 17.68 8.48
C LEU A 189 44.42 16.37 8.23
N THR A 190 45.06 15.21 8.39
CA THR A 190 44.40 13.91 8.23
C THR A 190 43.24 13.76 9.20
N GLN A 191 43.43 14.12 10.48
CA GLN A 191 42.39 14.09 11.47
C GLN A 191 41.22 15.03 11.14
N LEU A 192 41.54 16.26 10.71
CA LEU A 192 40.52 17.22 10.26
C LEU A 192 39.70 16.66 9.08
N LYS A 193 40.41 16.16 8.05
CA LYS A 193 39.75 15.64 6.84
C LYS A 193 38.92 14.38 7.11
N GLY A 194 39.37 13.49 8.00
CA GLY A 194 38.60 12.33 8.45
C GLY A 194 37.30 12.75 9.11
N THR A 195 37.39 13.69 10.06
CA THR A 195 36.18 14.17 10.77
C THR A 195 35.21 14.95 9.87
N GLU A 196 35.74 15.73 8.91
CA GLU A 196 34.90 16.39 7.89
C GLU A 196 34.16 15.36 7.02
N ALA A 197 34.82 14.26 6.66
CA ALA A 197 34.17 13.17 5.90
C ALA A 197 33.08 12.46 6.70
N GLU A 198 33.33 12.19 7.99
CA GLU A 198 32.30 11.63 8.91
C GLU A 198 31.09 12.56 9.04
N ALA A 199 31.28 13.89 9.06
CA ALA A 199 30.19 14.85 9.12
C ALA A 199 29.30 14.78 7.88
N VAL A 200 29.89 14.63 6.69
CA VAL A 200 29.13 14.48 5.44
C VAL A 200 28.36 13.15 5.39
N ASP A 201 28.96 12.05 5.88
CA ASP A 201 28.28 10.76 5.95
C ASP A 201 27.07 10.81 6.88
N LEU A 202 27.21 11.50 8.01
CA LEU A 202 26.11 11.67 8.95
C LEU A 202 24.95 12.49 8.37
N GLU A 203 25.23 13.52 7.56
CA GLU A 203 24.20 14.29 6.83
C GLU A 203 23.42 13.40 5.86
N TYR A 204 24.11 12.48 5.18
CA TYR A 204 23.45 11.52 4.30
C TYR A 204 22.51 10.57 5.07
N GLN A 205 22.97 10.00 6.18
CA GLN A 205 22.15 9.13 7.04
C GLN A 205 20.92 9.87 7.58
N ARG A 206 21.11 11.13 7.97
CA ARG A 206 20.03 12.01 8.42
C ARG A 206 18.96 12.22 7.34
N ALA A 207 19.40 12.54 6.11
CA ALA A 207 18.49 12.73 4.98
C ALA A 207 17.68 11.46 4.64
N GLN A 208 18.31 10.27 4.78
CA GLN A 208 17.58 9.00 4.60
C GLN A 208 16.44 8.85 5.60
N LEU A 209 16.66 9.17 6.88
CA LEU A 209 15.61 9.09 7.89
C LEU A 209 14.52 10.14 7.69
N GLU A 210 14.87 11.36 7.27
CA GLU A 210 13.89 12.40 6.93
C GLU A 210 12.97 11.94 5.79
N HIS A 211 13.55 11.35 4.74
CA HIS A 211 12.76 10.81 3.63
C HIS A 211 11.91 9.61 4.06
N ALA A 212 12.42 8.73 4.93
CA ALA A 212 11.64 7.62 5.45
C ALA A 212 10.43 8.12 6.26
N ILE A 213 10.62 9.14 7.11
CA ILE A 213 9.53 9.79 7.84
C ILE A 213 8.54 10.44 6.87
N ALA A 214 9.02 11.15 5.85
CA ALA A 214 8.18 11.81 4.85
C ALA A 214 7.25 10.80 4.13
N VAL A 215 7.79 9.64 3.74
CA VAL A 215 6.99 8.55 3.13
C VAL A 215 5.93 8.02 4.10
N LEU A 216 6.28 7.83 5.38
CA LEU A 216 5.34 7.34 6.40
C LEU A 216 4.19 8.34 6.66
N VAL A 217 4.49 9.62 6.59
CA VAL A 217 3.51 10.72 6.81
C VAL A 217 2.75 11.09 5.52
N GLY A 218 3.08 10.45 4.39
CA GLY A 218 2.40 10.67 3.12
C GLY A 218 2.78 11.97 2.40
N VAL A 219 3.94 12.55 2.75
CA VAL A 219 4.51 13.73 2.06
C VAL A 219 5.63 13.22 1.16
N ALA A 220 5.38 13.22 -0.15
CA ALA A 220 6.37 12.84 -1.17
C ALA A 220 7.07 14.08 -1.74
#